data_44d20a16ffcf6d1818d18fae1af5fbe5
#
_entry.id   44d20a16ffcf6d1818d18fae1af5fbe5
#
_cell.length_a   1.000
_cell.length_b   1.000
_cell.length_c   1.000
_cell.angle_alpha   90.00
_cell.angle_beta   90.00
_cell.angle_gamma   90.00
#
_symmetry.space_group_name_H-M   'P 1'
#
loop_
_entity.id
_entity.type
_entity.pdbx_description
1 polymer ?
#
loop_
_entity_poly.entity_id
_entity_poly.type
_entity_poly.pdbx_seq_one_letter_code
_entity_poly.pdbx_strand_id
1 'polypeptide(L)' 'MREKKPYQVLTFHTTDAAMEMESFCKQNGIAGQLVPVPRRLSAGCGIAWRMEAEVYAQYQTVIADCGIEVEQSEALVF' A
#
# COMPACT_ATOMS: atom_id res chain seq x y z
N MET A 1 -11.37 22.62 6.36
CA MET A 1 -11.53 21.80 5.14
C MET A 1 -10.24 21.04 4.88
N ARG A 2 -10.36 19.73 4.65
CA ARG A 2 -9.18 18.91 4.41
C ARG A 2 -8.78 18.97 2.94
N GLU A 3 -7.50 19.19 2.71
CA GLU A 3 -6.96 19.07 1.38
C GLU A 3 -6.81 17.60 1.04
N LYS A 4 -7.13 17.25 -0.19
CA LYS A 4 -6.91 15.90 -0.68
C LYS A 4 -5.43 15.69 -0.93
N LYS A 5 -4.92 14.54 -0.53
CA LYS A 5 -3.53 14.18 -0.75
C LYS A 5 -3.42 12.99 -1.67
N PRO A 6 -2.36 12.92 -2.47
CA PRO A 6 -2.12 11.74 -3.28
C PRO A 6 -1.55 10.60 -2.42
N TYR A 7 -2.08 9.42 -2.64
CA TYR A 7 -1.61 8.20 -1.98
C TYR A 7 -1.39 7.11 -3.01
N GLN A 8 -0.51 6.19 -2.66
CA GLN A 8 -0.35 4.96 -3.41
C GLN A 8 -0.99 3.85 -2.59
N VAL A 9 -1.88 3.11 -3.21
CA VAL A 9 -2.61 2.03 -2.54
C VAL A 9 -2.22 0.71 -3.20
N LEU A 10 -1.72 -0.22 -2.39
CA LEU A 10 -1.32 -1.53 -2.84
C LEU A 10 -2.33 -2.55 -2.34
N THR A 11 -2.88 -3.34 -3.25
CA THR A 11 -3.81 -4.40 -2.88
C THR A 11 -3.12 -5.76 -2.97
N PHE A 12 -3.70 -6.77 -2.35
CA PHE A 12 -3.07 -8.07 -2.21
C PHE A 12 -4.10 -9.17 -2.44
N HIS A 13 -3.62 -10.33 -2.88
CA HIS A 13 -4.48 -11.50 -3.06
C HIS A 13 -4.84 -12.15 -1.73
N THR A 14 -3.97 -12.01 -0.72
CA THR A 14 -4.17 -12.65 0.58
C THR A 14 -3.92 -11.66 1.71
N THR A 15 -4.55 -11.90 2.85
CA THR A 15 -4.33 -11.13 4.07
C THR A 15 -2.89 -11.25 4.54
N ASP A 16 -2.30 -12.43 4.39
CA ASP A 16 -0.91 -12.67 4.78
C ASP A 16 0.05 -11.74 4.04
N ALA A 17 -0.14 -11.56 2.73
CA ALA A 17 0.69 -10.66 1.95
C ALA A 17 0.55 -9.20 2.42
N ALA A 18 -0.66 -8.78 2.75
CA ALA A 18 -0.91 -7.44 3.28
C ALA A 18 -0.17 -7.23 4.60
N MET A 19 -0.23 -8.20 5.49
CA MET A 19 0.44 -8.14 6.78
C MET A 19 1.96 -8.18 6.63
N GLU A 20 2.47 -8.95 5.67
CA GLU A 20 3.89 -8.96 5.36
C GLU A 20 4.37 -7.58 4.90
N MET A 21 3.56 -6.90 4.07
CA MET A 21 3.91 -5.56 3.62
C MET A 21 3.97 -4.59 4.79
N GLU A 22 3.02 -4.67 5.71
CA GLU A 22 3.04 -3.83 6.91
C GLU A 22 4.31 -4.07 7.72
N SER A 23 4.65 -5.32 7.96
CA SER A 23 5.82 -5.69 8.73
C SER A 23 7.11 -5.22 8.05
N PHE A 24 7.21 -5.46 6.74
CA PHE A 24 8.36 -5.05 5.94
C PHE A 24 8.55 -3.54 6.01
N CYS A 25 7.47 -2.78 5.83
CA CYS A 25 7.56 -1.33 5.84
C CYS A 25 7.95 -0.80 7.22
N LYS A 26 7.40 -1.37 8.29
CA LYS A 26 7.77 -0.97 9.64
C LYS A 26 9.25 -1.22 9.91
N GLN A 27 9.77 -2.36 9.48
CA GLN A 27 11.17 -2.71 9.69
C GLN A 27 12.12 -1.81 8.90
N ASN A 28 11.65 -1.23 7.81
CA ASN A 28 12.47 -0.40 6.93
C ASN A 28 12.17 1.10 7.08
N GLY A 29 11.38 1.48 8.08
CA GLY A 29 11.07 2.89 8.32
C GLY A 29 10.19 3.52 7.26
N ILE A 30 9.40 2.72 6.55
CA ILE A 30 8.51 3.20 5.50
C ILE A 30 7.14 3.46 6.08
N ALA A 31 6.70 4.71 6.05
CA ALA A 31 5.43 5.12 6.64
C ALA A 31 4.24 4.65 5.78
N GLY A 32 3.18 4.23 6.44
CA GLY A 32 1.95 3.79 5.78
C GLY A 32 1.05 3.11 6.78
N GLN A 33 -0.08 2.58 6.29
CA GLN A 33 -0.99 1.85 7.17
C GLN A 33 -1.90 0.92 6.36
N LEU A 34 -2.38 -0.13 7.03
CA LEU A 34 -3.40 -1.01 6.44
C LEU A 34 -4.75 -0.32 6.51
N VAL A 35 -5.52 -0.39 5.44
CA VAL A 35 -6.85 0.20 5.34
C VAL A 35 -7.75 -0.76 4.59
N PRO A 36 -9.08 -0.64 4.74
CA PRO A 36 -10.00 -1.39 3.89
C PRO A 36 -9.77 -1.01 2.42
N VAL A 37 -9.93 -1.97 1.53
CA VAL A 37 -9.77 -1.72 0.09
C VAL A 37 -10.78 -0.66 -0.36
N PRO A 38 -10.33 0.44 -1.01
CA PRO A 38 -11.26 1.44 -1.53
C PRO A 38 -12.22 0.84 -2.54
N ARG A 39 -13.40 1.46 -2.67
CA ARG A 39 -14.46 0.97 -3.57
C ARG A 39 -14.03 0.89 -5.03
N ARG A 40 -13.10 1.74 -5.44
CA ARG A 40 -12.58 1.76 -6.81
C ARG A 40 -11.76 0.54 -7.15
N LEU A 41 -11.25 -0.12 -6.12
CA LEU A 41 -10.39 -1.29 -6.28
C LEU A 41 -11.12 -2.51 -5.74
N SER A 42 -10.75 -3.66 -6.24
CA SER A 42 -11.22 -4.92 -5.67
C SER A 42 -10.00 -5.77 -5.34
N ALA A 43 -10.07 -6.45 -4.21
CA ALA A 43 -9.01 -7.34 -3.79
C ALA A 43 -9.59 -8.50 -3.03
N GLY A 44 -9.01 -9.67 -3.22
CA GLY A 44 -9.49 -10.88 -2.58
C GLY A 44 -9.44 -10.83 -1.07
N CYS A 45 -8.47 -10.12 -0.48
CA CYS A 45 -8.31 -10.08 0.97
C CYS A 45 -9.08 -8.96 1.67
N GLY A 46 -9.59 -7.98 0.93
CA GLY A 46 -10.35 -6.86 1.50
C GLY A 46 -9.52 -5.81 2.23
N ILE A 47 -8.20 -5.97 2.29
CA ILE A 47 -7.29 -5.05 2.97
C ILE A 47 -6.25 -4.54 1.98
N ALA A 48 -5.87 -3.27 2.13
CA ALA A 48 -4.85 -2.66 1.29
C ALA A 48 -3.83 -1.94 2.15
N TRP A 49 -2.64 -1.72 1.59
CA TRP A 49 -1.61 -0.91 2.22
C TRP A 49 -1.65 0.47 1.57
N ARG A 50 -1.85 1.51 2.38
CA ARG A 50 -1.90 2.89 1.91
C ARG A 50 -0.66 3.63 2.38
N MET A 51 -0.02 4.34 1.46
CA MET A 51 1.14 5.16 1.78
C MET A 51 1.09 6.44 0.96
N GLU A 52 1.69 7.51 1.47
CA GLU A 52 1.74 8.76 0.72
C GLU A 52 2.54 8.56 -0.56
N ALA A 53 2.11 9.23 -1.63
CA ALA A 53 2.74 9.09 -2.93
C ALA A 53 4.23 9.44 -2.90
N GLU A 54 4.61 10.44 -2.11
CA GLU A 54 6.02 10.83 -1.96
C GLU A 54 6.84 9.72 -1.32
N VAL A 55 6.28 9.07 -0.31
CA VAL A 55 6.95 7.95 0.36
C VAL A 55 7.09 6.79 -0.60
N TYR A 56 6.03 6.48 -1.36
CA TYR A 56 6.08 5.41 -2.34
C TYR A 56 7.16 5.68 -3.39
N ALA A 57 7.22 6.90 -3.92
CA ALA A 57 8.23 7.25 -4.91
C ALA A 57 9.65 7.06 -4.38
N GLN A 58 9.86 7.36 -3.10
CA GLN A 58 11.16 7.22 -2.47
C GLN A 58 11.57 5.76 -2.30
N TYR A 59 10.62 4.89 -1.98
CA TYR A 59 10.90 3.48 -1.66
C TYR A 59 10.40 2.50 -2.73
N GLN A 60 10.03 2.99 -3.90
CA GLN A 60 9.44 2.18 -4.96
C GLN A 60 10.30 0.96 -5.32
N THR A 61 11.59 1.16 -5.49
CA THR A 61 12.50 0.07 -5.84
C THR A 61 12.60 -0.95 -4.71
N VAL A 62 12.70 -0.47 -3.47
CA VAL A 62 12.77 -1.34 -2.30
C VAL A 62 11.53 -2.21 -2.19
N ILE A 63 10.35 -1.60 -2.40
CA ILE A 63 9.08 -2.33 -2.35
C ILE A 63 8.98 -3.34 -3.49
N ALA A 64 9.42 -2.97 -4.68
CA ALA A 64 9.40 -3.87 -5.84
C ALA A 64 10.29 -5.09 -5.60
N ASP A 65 11.39 -4.92 -4.88
CA ASP A 65 12.36 -5.99 -4.64
C ASP A 65 12.10 -6.80 -3.38
N CYS A 66 11.07 -6.46 -2.61
CA CYS A 66 10.84 -7.12 -1.31
C CYS A 66 10.31 -8.55 -1.41
N GLY A 67 9.87 -8.95 -2.59
CA GLY A 67 9.36 -10.31 -2.80
C GLY A 67 7.91 -10.54 -2.38
N ILE A 68 7.24 -9.50 -1.89
CA ILE A 68 5.83 -9.60 -1.50
C ILE A 68 4.96 -9.39 -2.72
N GLU A 69 4.04 -10.32 -2.97
CA GLU A 69 3.17 -10.25 -4.13
C GLU A 69 2.11 -9.17 -3.94
N VAL A 70 2.06 -8.21 -4.88
CA VAL A 70 1.08 -7.13 -4.89
C VAL A 70 0.10 -7.38 -6.04
N GLU A 71 -1.19 -7.35 -5.75
CA GLU A 71 -2.22 -7.57 -6.76
C GLU A 71 -2.38 -6.35 -7.66
N GLN A 72 -2.56 -5.18 -7.06
CA GLN A 72 -2.70 -3.93 -7.79
C GLN A 72 -1.94 -2.82 -7.07
N SER A 73 -1.51 -1.83 -7.84
CA SER A 73 -0.85 -0.65 -7.29
C SER A 73 -1.46 0.56 -7.99
N GLU A 74 -2.22 1.36 -7.25
CA GLU A 74 -2.97 2.47 -7.80
C GLU A 74 -2.68 3.76 -7.08
N ALA A 75 -2.60 4.85 -7.83
CA ALA A 75 -2.48 6.19 -7.27
C ALA A 75 -3.89 6.74 -7.07
N LEU A 76 -4.22 7.10 -5.86
CA LEU A 76 -5.53 7.64 -5.51
C LEU A 76 -5.36 8.93 -4.73
N VAL A 77 -6.37 9.79 -4.79
CA VAL A 77 -6.39 11.05 -4.05
C VAL A 77 -7.54 11.00 -3.04
N PHE A 78 -7.21 11.23 -1.80
CA PHE A 78 -8.20 11.21 -0.72
C PHE A 78 -8.38 12.57 -0.09
#